data_575b86e3505fcfb4910bf547f2207f39
#
_entry.id   575b86e3505fcfb4910bf547f2207f39
#
_cell.length_a   1.000
_cell.length_b   1.000
_cell.length_c   1.000
_cell.angle_alpha   90.00
_cell.angle_beta   90.00
_cell.angle_gamma   90.00
#
_symmetry.space_group_name_H-M   'P 1'
#
loop_
_entity.id
_entity.type
_entity.pdbx_description
1 polymer ?
#
loop_
_entity_poly.entity_id
_entity_poly.type
_entity_poly.pdbx_seq_one_letter_code
_entity_poly.pdbx_strand_id
1 'polypeptide(L)'
;SKTYRIEEIASLMPHREPFLFLESVSVTEDKAIARYKISGNEYFLEGHFKENPVFPASIMIEALGQLCVFYLLKGENESLAEKVDPNTIFFTSCDGVKCRRICKPGDILEMQVKVNRVRHPLASFQGEINVEGQKTATAEEIKLAFDYYPVIEGDVSTSARLQDKDPQNGNGMHSNGSSKSEGDPLPKRFVK
;
A
#
# COMPACT_ATOMS: atom_id res chain seq x y z
N SER A 1 12.87 1.91 15.29
CA SER A 1 12.46 1.21 14.04
C SER A 1 12.01 -0.20 14.37
N LYS A 2 10.95 -0.65 13.74
CA LYS A 2 10.44 -2.02 13.84
C LYS A 2 10.85 -2.80 12.59
N THR A 3 11.27 -4.06 12.78
CA THR A 3 11.63 -4.97 11.68
C THR A 3 10.54 -6.03 11.52
N TYR A 4 10.12 -6.25 10.28
CA TYR A 4 9.11 -7.22 9.87
C TYR A 4 9.75 -8.32 9.04
N ARG A 5 9.31 -9.55 9.22
CA ARG A 5 9.74 -10.73 8.46
C ARG A 5 8.71 -11.12 7.41
N ILE A 6 9.08 -12.04 6.53
CA ILE A 6 8.28 -12.41 5.35
C ILE A 6 6.82 -12.77 5.69
N GLU A 7 6.57 -13.49 6.78
CA GLU A 7 5.22 -13.88 7.19
C GLU A 7 4.36 -12.68 7.57
N GLU A 8 4.95 -11.72 8.30
CA GLU A 8 4.28 -10.47 8.67
C GLU A 8 4.06 -9.59 7.44
N ILE A 9 5.06 -9.50 6.56
CA ILE A 9 4.98 -8.73 5.31
C ILE A 9 3.84 -9.28 4.45
N ALA A 10 3.80 -10.59 4.21
CA ALA A 10 2.77 -11.24 3.41
C ALA A 10 1.36 -11.05 3.99
N SER A 11 1.22 -10.98 5.32
CA SER A 11 -0.07 -10.75 5.97
C SER A 11 -0.60 -9.32 5.80
N LEU A 12 0.28 -8.35 5.56
CA LEU A 12 -0.03 -6.92 5.48
C LEU A 12 -0.17 -6.41 4.05
N MET A 13 0.65 -6.94 3.14
CA MET A 13 0.73 -6.51 1.75
C MET A 13 -0.44 -7.06 0.92
N PRO A 14 -0.93 -6.32 -0.09
CA PRO A 14 -1.84 -6.89 -1.08
C PRO A 14 -1.15 -7.91 -2.00
N HIS A 15 0.19 -7.84 -2.12
CA HIS A 15 0.99 -8.75 -2.93
C HIS A 15 1.12 -10.13 -2.30
N ARG A 16 1.30 -11.16 -3.13
CA ARG A 16 1.50 -12.57 -2.72
C ARG A 16 2.59 -13.20 -3.57
N GLU A 17 3.20 -14.26 -3.05
CA GLU A 17 4.02 -15.15 -3.85
C GLU A 17 3.27 -15.62 -5.12
N PRO A 18 3.90 -15.67 -6.29
CA PRO A 18 5.34 -15.44 -6.56
C PRO A 18 5.71 -14.00 -6.90
N PHE A 19 4.87 -13.01 -6.57
CA PHE A 19 5.09 -11.59 -6.90
C PHE A 19 5.23 -10.73 -5.63
N LEU A 20 6.03 -11.20 -4.68
CA LEU A 20 6.41 -10.47 -3.47
C LEU A 20 7.94 -10.45 -3.37
N PHE A 21 8.54 -9.25 -3.42
CA PHE A 21 9.99 -9.03 -3.49
C PHE A 21 10.56 -8.36 -2.23
N LEU A 22 10.01 -8.71 -1.08
CA LEU A 22 10.43 -8.23 0.24
C LEU A 22 10.57 -9.42 1.20
N GLU A 23 11.76 -9.71 1.69
CA GLU A 23 12.00 -10.78 2.68
C GLU A 23 12.04 -10.24 4.12
N SER A 24 12.58 -9.05 4.28
CA SER A 24 12.58 -8.33 5.55
C SER A 24 12.44 -6.84 5.30
N VAL A 25 11.72 -6.15 6.17
CA VAL A 25 11.52 -4.69 6.10
C VAL A 25 11.72 -4.07 7.47
N SER A 26 12.51 -3.00 7.53
CA SER A 26 12.59 -2.11 8.69
C SER A 26 12.04 -0.74 8.32
N VAL A 27 11.20 -0.18 9.18
CA VAL A 27 10.52 1.10 8.96
C VAL A 27 10.90 2.10 10.04
N THR A 28 11.11 3.34 9.62
CA THR A 28 11.26 4.52 10.49
C THR A 28 10.25 5.59 10.08
N GLU A 29 10.29 6.76 10.68
CA GLU A 29 9.43 7.89 10.35
C GLU A 29 9.58 8.36 8.88
N ASP A 30 10.81 8.37 8.36
CA ASP A 30 11.14 8.98 7.06
C ASP A 30 11.53 7.97 5.96
N LYS A 31 11.71 6.69 6.30
CA LYS A 31 12.19 5.69 5.34
C LYS A 31 11.79 4.26 5.68
N ALA A 32 11.85 3.40 4.67
CA ALA A 32 11.84 1.96 4.82
C ALA A 32 13.06 1.34 4.13
N ILE A 33 13.58 0.28 4.73
CA ILE A 33 14.72 -0.50 4.22
C ILE A 33 14.28 -1.95 4.12
N ALA A 34 14.60 -2.60 3.02
CA ALA A 34 14.26 -4.00 2.80
C ALA A 34 15.41 -4.78 2.19
N ARG A 35 15.32 -6.11 2.28
CA ARG A 35 16.21 -7.05 1.60
C ARG A 35 15.40 -8.05 0.81
N TYR A 36 15.95 -8.43 -0.34
CA TYR A 36 15.45 -9.53 -1.17
C TYR A 36 16.63 -10.26 -1.79
N LYS A 37 16.71 -11.58 -1.61
CA LYS A 37 17.72 -12.43 -2.25
C LYS A 37 17.16 -13.01 -3.54
N ILE A 38 17.83 -12.76 -4.65
CA ILE A 38 17.49 -13.40 -5.92
C ILE A 38 17.85 -14.88 -5.82
N SER A 39 16.84 -15.73 -5.77
CA SER A 39 17.02 -17.17 -5.54
C SER A 39 17.50 -17.93 -6.79
N GLY A 40 17.07 -17.44 -7.95
CA GLY A 40 17.24 -18.12 -9.24
C GLY A 40 16.01 -18.96 -9.63
N ASN A 41 15.02 -19.10 -8.74
CA ASN A 41 13.78 -19.84 -8.98
C ASN A 41 12.60 -18.95 -9.35
N GLU A 42 12.83 -17.64 -9.46
CA GLU A 42 11.80 -16.68 -9.89
C GLU A 42 11.35 -17.03 -11.31
N TYR A 43 10.03 -17.20 -11.50
CA TYR A 43 9.43 -17.70 -12.74
C TYR A 43 9.81 -16.89 -13.99
N PHE A 44 10.07 -15.60 -13.86
CA PHE A 44 10.42 -14.73 -14.99
C PHE A 44 11.89 -14.91 -15.44
N LEU A 45 12.76 -15.52 -14.64
CA LEU A 45 14.17 -15.72 -14.99
C LEU A 45 14.34 -16.75 -16.11
N GLU A 46 13.41 -17.70 -16.25
CA GLU A 46 13.43 -18.67 -17.33
C GLU A 46 13.40 -18.01 -18.71
N GLY A 47 12.64 -16.91 -18.84
CA GLY A 47 12.57 -16.12 -20.06
C GLY A 47 13.52 -14.91 -20.13
N HIS A 48 14.15 -14.55 -19.01
CA HIS A 48 14.97 -13.34 -18.91
C HIS A 48 16.34 -13.58 -18.23
N PHE A 49 17.28 -14.32 -18.79
CA PHE A 49 17.25 -15.01 -20.06
C PHE A 49 17.64 -16.48 -19.85
N LYS A 50 17.22 -17.38 -20.73
CA LYS A 50 17.30 -18.83 -20.57
C LYS A 50 18.65 -19.37 -20.08
N GLU A 51 19.76 -18.91 -20.66
CA GLU A 51 21.11 -19.38 -20.31
C GLU A 51 21.94 -18.35 -19.53
N ASN A 52 21.36 -17.17 -19.31
CA ASN A 52 21.98 -16.08 -18.57
C ASN A 52 20.89 -15.32 -17.79
N PRO A 53 20.39 -15.89 -16.68
CA PRO A 53 19.32 -15.27 -15.92
C PRO A 53 19.75 -13.92 -15.36
N VAL A 54 18.98 -12.90 -15.68
CA VAL A 54 19.16 -11.51 -15.24
C VAL A 54 17.87 -11.05 -14.57
N PHE A 55 17.98 -10.55 -13.36
CA PHE A 55 16.85 -9.99 -12.66
C PHE A 55 16.36 -8.73 -13.40
N PRO A 56 15.11 -8.69 -13.89
CA PRO A 56 14.64 -7.58 -14.72
C PRO A 56 14.68 -6.24 -13.98
N ALA A 57 15.15 -5.19 -14.67
CA ALA A 57 15.14 -3.83 -14.13
C ALA A 57 13.71 -3.36 -13.76
N SER A 58 12.70 -3.78 -14.55
CA SER A 58 11.29 -3.53 -14.26
C SER A 58 10.84 -4.13 -12.92
N ILE A 59 11.34 -5.31 -12.57
CA ILE A 59 11.04 -5.95 -11.28
C ILE A 59 11.81 -5.27 -10.14
N MET A 60 12.99 -4.72 -10.38
CA MET A 60 13.67 -3.88 -9.38
C MET A 60 12.84 -2.63 -9.03
N ILE A 61 12.23 -1.99 -10.02
CA ILE A 61 11.31 -0.87 -9.78
C ILE A 61 10.04 -1.33 -9.06
N GLU A 62 9.49 -2.47 -9.43
CA GLU A 62 8.37 -3.09 -8.71
C GLU A 62 8.71 -3.33 -7.24
N ALA A 63 9.89 -3.89 -6.94
CA ALA A 63 10.34 -4.13 -5.57
C ALA A 63 10.43 -2.83 -4.74
N LEU A 64 10.95 -1.74 -5.34
CA LEU A 64 10.93 -0.42 -4.70
C LEU A 64 9.49 0.09 -4.49
N GLY A 65 8.60 -0.12 -5.45
CA GLY A 65 7.18 0.20 -5.33
C GLY A 65 6.51 -0.56 -4.18
N GLN A 66 6.79 -1.85 -4.04
CA GLN A 66 6.30 -2.67 -2.93
C GLN A 66 6.81 -2.15 -1.58
N LEU A 67 8.06 -1.70 -1.51
CA LEU A 67 8.61 -1.10 -0.29
C LEU A 67 7.92 0.22 0.05
N CYS A 68 7.56 1.04 -0.95
CA CYS A 68 6.73 2.24 -0.75
C CYS A 68 5.33 1.88 -0.22
N VAL A 69 4.70 0.84 -0.79
CA VAL A 69 3.41 0.33 -0.30
C VAL A 69 3.52 -0.08 1.17
N PHE A 70 4.55 -0.86 1.51
CA PHE A 70 4.78 -1.28 2.89
C PHE A 70 4.96 -0.10 3.83
N TYR A 71 5.69 0.94 3.39
CA TYR A 71 5.84 2.17 4.16
C TYR A 71 4.49 2.85 4.41
N LEU A 72 3.60 2.96 3.42
CA LEU A 72 2.27 3.54 3.61
C LEU A 72 1.42 2.76 4.62
N LEU A 73 1.62 1.44 4.70
CA LEU A 73 0.87 0.58 5.63
C LEU A 73 1.43 0.59 7.07
N LYS A 74 2.73 0.88 7.25
CA LYS A 74 3.45 0.70 8.53
C LYS A 74 4.37 1.85 8.92
N GLY A 75 4.52 2.88 8.10
CA GLY A 75 5.29 4.08 8.42
C GLY A 75 4.69 4.82 9.62
N GLU A 76 5.58 5.37 10.45
CA GLU A 76 5.22 6.17 11.63
C GLU A 76 5.21 7.66 11.31
N ASN A 77 4.82 8.03 10.07
CA ASN A 77 4.78 9.41 9.60
C ASN A 77 3.49 10.09 10.06
N GLU A 78 3.61 11.23 10.73
CA GLU A 78 2.47 12.01 11.23
C GLU A 78 1.50 12.47 10.13
N SER A 79 1.98 12.56 8.88
CA SER A 79 1.13 12.88 7.72
C SER A 79 0.21 11.73 7.28
N LEU A 80 0.39 10.52 7.82
CA LEU A 80 -0.54 9.40 7.70
C LEU A 80 -1.58 9.49 8.81
N ALA A 81 -2.62 10.28 8.57
CA ALA A 81 -3.61 10.63 9.58
C ALA A 81 -4.45 9.44 10.07
N GLU A 82 -4.64 8.43 9.19
CA GLU A 82 -5.49 7.28 9.44
C GLU A 82 -4.86 6.00 8.84
N LYS A 83 -5.50 4.86 9.08
CA LYS A 83 -5.06 3.58 8.55
C LYS A 83 -5.32 3.50 7.04
N VAL A 84 -4.26 3.32 6.27
CA VAL A 84 -4.33 3.19 4.81
C VAL A 84 -4.97 1.85 4.43
N ASP A 85 -5.91 1.88 3.48
CA ASP A 85 -6.49 0.67 2.88
C ASP A 85 -5.55 0.14 1.79
N PRO A 86 -4.94 -1.05 1.96
CA PRO A 86 -4.01 -1.61 0.98
C PRO A 86 -4.63 -1.84 -0.40
N ASN A 87 -5.94 -2.01 -0.49
CA ASN A 87 -6.63 -2.23 -1.76
C ASN A 87 -6.80 -0.97 -2.61
N THR A 88 -6.52 0.20 -2.05
CA THR A 88 -6.60 1.49 -2.73
C THR A 88 -5.25 1.99 -3.24
N ILE A 89 -4.16 1.35 -2.85
CA ILE A 89 -2.81 1.79 -3.21
C ILE A 89 -2.51 1.38 -4.65
N PHE A 90 -2.10 2.33 -5.48
CA PHE A 90 -1.61 2.03 -6.81
C PHE A 90 -0.48 2.96 -7.24
N PHE A 91 0.37 2.43 -8.09
CA PHE A 91 1.52 3.11 -8.66
C PHE A 91 1.07 4.12 -9.73
N THR A 92 1.50 5.38 -9.62
CA THR A 92 1.10 6.43 -10.56
C THR A 92 2.23 6.85 -11.50
N SER A 93 3.46 6.99 -10.99
CA SER A 93 4.61 7.32 -11.81
C SER A 93 5.93 6.95 -11.16
N CYS A 94 6.96 6.80 -11.99
CA CYS A 94 8.34 6.67 -11.56
C CYS A 94 9.24 7.46 -12.51
N ASP A 95 9.96 8.43 -11.96
CA ASP A 95 10.82 9.33 -12.71
C ASP A 95 12.29 9.13 -12.33
N GLY A 96 13.20 9.46 -13.26
CA GLY A 96 14.63 9.46 -13.03
C GLY A 96 15.21 8.08 -12.69
N VAL A 97 14.69 7.02 -13.33
CA VAL A 97 15.17 5.65 -13.14
C VAL A 97 16.53 5.47 -13.80
N LYS A 98 17.49 4.95 -13.05
CA LYS A 98 18.82 4.58 -13.53
C LYS A 98 19.19 3.20 -13.00
N CYS A 99 19.52 2.28 -13.89
CA CYS A 99 20.04 0.95 -13.58
C CYS A 99 21.49 0.89 -14.06
N ARG A 100 22.42 0.65 -13.13
CA ARG A 100 23.87 0.72 -13.39
C ARG A 100 24.55 -0.63 -13.39
N ARG A 101 23.87 -1.64 -12.88
CA ARG A 101 24.42 -3.00 -12.73
C ARG A 101 23.33 -4.03 -13.05
N ILE A 102 23.74 -5.10 -13.72
CA ILE A 102 22.93 -6.32 -13.86
C ILE A 102 22.93 -7.07 -12.52
N CYS A 103 21.76 -7.51 -12.08
CA CYS A 103 21.58 -8.36 -10.92
C CYS A 103 21.27 -9.80 -11.36
N LYS A 104 21.83 -10.78 -10.67
CA LYS A 104 21.77 -12.20 -11.01
C LYS A 104 21.37 -13.05 -9.80
N PRO A 105 20.98 -14.31 -10.00
CA PRO A 105 20.79 -15.26 -8.90
C PRO A 105 21.97 -15.25 -7.92
N GLY A 106 21.64 -15.20 -6.63
CA GLY A 106 22.61 -15.07 -5.53
C GLY A 106 22.85 -13.64 -5.04
N ASP A 107 22.59 -12.63 -5.87
CA ASP A 107 22.67 -11.23 -5.43
C ASP A 107 21.59 -10.94 -4.38
N ILE A 108 21.96 -10.09 -3.41
CA ILE A 108 21.03 -9.57 -2.41
C ILE A 108 20.74 -8.11 -2.74
N LEU A 109 19.48 -7.81 -3.03
CA LEU A 109 19.01 -6.45 -3.22
C LEU A 109 18.81 -5.81 -1.84
N GLU A 110 19.63 -4.82 -1.52
CA GLU A 110 19.45 -3.96 -0.35
C GLU A 110 18.73 -2.70 -0.81
N MET A 111 17.46 -2.61 -0.48
CA MET A 111 16.55 -1.58 -0.96
C MET A 111 16.28 -0.54 0.10
N GLN A 112 16.21 0.71 -0.29
CA GLN A 112 15.75 1.80 0.56
C GLN A 112 14.79 2.69 -0.20
N VAL A 113 13.70 3.08 0.45
CA VAL A 113 12.87 4.20 0.01
C VAL A 113 12.84 5.26 1.11
N LYS A 114 12.99 6.51 0.68
CA LYS A 114 12.92 7.69 1.56
C LYS A 114 11.71 8.51 1.15
N VAL A 115 10.95 8.93 2.14
CA VAL A 115 9.77 9.79 1.92
C VAL A 115 10.21 11.17 1.47
N ASN A 116 9.68 11.63 0.33
CA ASN A 116 9.77 13.02 -0.09
C ASN A 116 8.56 13.80 0.45
N ARG A 117 7.36 13.21 0.27
CA ARG A 117 6.12 13.84 0.71
C ARG A 117 5.01 12.80 0.86
N VAL A 118 4.23 12.93 1.94
CA VAL A 118 2.94 12.28 2.11
C VAL A 118 1.88 13.35 2.22
N ARG A 119 0.95 13.37 1.29
CA ARG A 119 -0.23 14.25 1.31
C ARG A 119 -1.36 13.54 0.57
N HIS A 120 -2.29 12.99 1.35
CA HIS A 120 -3.46 12.32 0.79
C HIS A 120 -4.09 13.11 -0.39
N PRO A 121 -4.40 12.47 -1.51
CA PRO A 121 -4.34 11.04 -1.79
C PRO A 121 -3.00 10.56 -2.41
N LEU A 122 -1.94 11.33 -2.34
CA LEU A 122 -0.65 11.04 -2.98
C LEU A 122 0.49 10.93 -1.96
N ALA A 123 1.43 10.05 -2.25
CA ALA A 123 2.73 9.98 -1.59
C ALA A 123 3.85 9.87 -2.63
N SER A 124 5.00 10.49 -2.35
CA SER A 124 6.18 10.39 -3.18
C SER A 124 7.42 10.03 -2.37
N PHE A 125 8.29 9.24 -3.01
CA PHE A 125 9.49 8.67 -2.42
C PHE A 125 10.66 8.76 -3.38
N GLN A 126 11.87 8.77 -2.84
CA GLN A 126 13.09 8.39 -3.55
C GLN A 126 13.38 6.92 -3.28
N GLY A 127 13.90 6.20 -4.28
CA GLY A 127 14.28 4.80 -4.14
C GLY A 127 15.72 4.54 -4.55
N GLU A 128 16.39 3.63 -3.86
CA GLU A 128 17.67 3.08 -4.29
C GLU A 128 17.80 1.60 -3.94
N ILE A 129 18.58 0.90 -4.75
CA ILE A 129 18.96 -0.48 -4.55
C ILE A 129 20.48 -0.56 -4.58
N ASN A 130 21.06 -1.21 -3.58
CA ASN A 130 22.47 -1.53 -3.50
C ASN A 130 22.66 -3.05 -3.55
N VAL A 131 23.73 -3.50 -4.15
CA VAL A 131 24.20 -4.90 -4.13
C VAL A 131 25.67 -4.88 -3.77
N GLU A 132 26.07 -5.60 -2.73
CA GLU A 132 27.44 -5.63 -2.22
C GLU A 132 28.01 -4.23 -1.94
N GLY A 133 27.18 -3.34 -1.39
CA GLY A 133 27.53 -1.95 -1.08
C GLY A 133 27.66 -1.03 -2.31
N GLN A 134 27.39 -1.52 -3.50
CA GLN A 134 27.44 -0.73 -4.73
C GLN A 134 26.04 -0.31 -5.17
N LYS A 135 25.89 0.96 -5.50
CA LYS A 135 24.63 1.51 -6.01
C LYS A 135 24.27 0.90 -7.37
N THR A 136 23.22 0.13 -7.40
CA THR A 136 22.79 -0.70 -8.53
C THR A 136 21.65 -0.08 -9.30
N ALA A 137 20.65 0.44 -8.61
CA ALA A 137 19.52 1.13 -9.23
C ALA A 137 19.07 2.32 -8.37
N THR A 138 18.50 3.33 -9.01
CA THR A 138 17.91 4.48 -8.34
C THR A 138 16.64 4.92 -9.05
N ALA A 139 15.70 5.48 -8.30
CA ALA A 139 14.55 6.22 -8.79
C ALA A 139 14.51 7.57 -8.08
N GLU A 140 14.47 8.66 -8.85
CA GLU A 140 14.45 10.01 -8.29
C GLU A 140 13.12 10.33 -7.63
N GLU A 141 12.03 9.85 -8.22
CA GLU A 141 10.69 9.97 -7.64
C GLU A 141 9.81 8.78 -7.99
N ILE A 142 9.23 8.16 -6.97
CA ILE A 142 8.20 7.12 -7.09
C ILE A 142 6.94 7.71 -6.46
N LYS A 143 5.83 7.76 -7.22
CA LYS A 143 4.54 8.26 -6.74
C LYS A 143 3.52 7.15 -6.64
N LEU A 144 2.79 7.15 -5.54
CA LEU A 144 1.67 6.26 -5.27
C LEU A 144 0.44 7.09 -4.92
N ALA A 145 -0.72 6.64 -5.35
CA ALA A 145 -1.99 7.08 -4.82
C ALA A 145 -2.48 6.09 -3.78
N PHE A 146 -3.20 6.58 -2.77
CA PHE A 146 -3.74 5.76 -1.69
C PHE A 146 -4.97 6.41 -1.09
N ASP A 147 -5.78 5.62 -0.39
CA ASP A 147 -6.89 6.10 0.42
C ASP A 147 -6.88 5.42 1.80
N TYR A 148 -7.63 5.97 2.72
CA TYR A 148 -7.82 5.43 4.05
C TYR A 148 -9.02 4.48 4.08
N TYR A 149 -9.09 3.60 5.08
CA TYR A 149 -10.33 2.87 5.33
C TYR A 149 -11.48 3.85 5.59
N PRO A 150 -12.69 3.59 5.07
CA PRO A 150 -13.84 4.42 5.36
C PRO A 150 -14.11 4.44 6.87
N VAL A 151 -14.34 5.62 7.42
CA VAL A 151 -14.80 5.77 8.80
C VAL A 151 -16.23 5.22 8.87
N ILE A 152 -16.43 4.12 9.57
CA ILE A 152 -17.77 3.60 9.85
C ILE A 152 -18.36 4.53 10.92
N GLU A 153 -19.22 5.46 10.51
CA GLU A 153 -20.09 6.19 11.45
C GLU A 153 -21.07 5.19 12.07
N GLY A 154 -20.76 4.64 13.23
CA GLY A 154 -21.61 3.66 13.88
C GLY A 154 -21.04 2.98 15.11
N ASP A 155 -20.35 3.70 15.97
CA ASP A 155 -20.12 3.25 17.35
C ASP A 155 -20.12 4.43 18.34
N VAL A 156 -21.20 5.20 18.29
CA VAL A 156 -21.55 6.02 19.43
C VAL A 156 -22.32 5.12 20.39
N SER A 157 -21.59 4.46 21.28
CA SER A 157 -22.19 3.83 22.45
C SER A 157 -23.02 4.87 23.17
N THR A 158 -24.31 4.81 22.97
CA THR A 158 -25.28 5.56 23.77
C THR A 158 -25.29 4.98 25.18
N SER A 159 -24.32 5.39 25.99
CA SER A 159 -24.41 5.31 27.43
C SER A 159 -24.68 6.71 27.93
N ALA A 160 -25.92 7.06 28.13
CA ALA A 160 -26.30 7.85 29.28
C ALA A 160 -27.73 8.36 29.22
N ARG A 161 -28.36 8.10 30.34
CA ARG A 161 -29.43 8.85 30.99
C ARG A 161 -30.84 8.42 30.69
N LEU A 162 -31.19 7.34 31.40
CA LEU A 162 -32.50 7.26 32.07
C LEU A 162 -32.66 8.48 32.95
N GLN A 163 -33.54 9.35 32.61
CA GLN A 163 -34.25 10.20 33.55
C GLN A 163 -35.73 10.11 33.27
N ASP A 164 -36.41 9.54 34.24
CA ASP A 164 -37.85 9.49 34.42
C ASP A 164 -38.50 10.79 34.08
N LYS A 165 -39.58 10.71 33.34
CA LYS A 165 -40.83 11.45 33.66
C LYS A 165 -41.99 10.79 32.90
N ASP A 166 -42.94 10.38 33.71
CA ASP A 166 -44.20 9.75 33.42
C ASP A 166 -45.24 10.72 32.76
N PRO A 167 -46.37 10.18 32.39
CA PRO A 167 -47.05 10.53 31.14
C PRO A 167 -48.21 11.51 31.32
N GLN A 168 -48.63 12.12 30.23
CA GLN A 168 -50.07 12.38 30.03
C GLN A 168 -50.41 12.88 28.61
N ASN A 169 -51.30 12.13 27.98
CA ASN A 169 -52.50 12.55 27.25
C ASN A 169 -52.42 13.23 25.85
N GLY A 170 -53.11 12.62 24.90
CA GLY A 170 -53.94 13.37 23.98
C GLY A 170 -53.83 13.06 22.46
N ASN A 171 -54.60 12.09 22.04
CA ASN A 171 -55.45 12.08 20.81
C ASN A 171 -55.06 12.92 19.56
N GLY A 172 -55.10 12.29 18.39
CA GLY A 172 -55.29 12.98 17.12
C GLY A 172 -54.97 12.16 15.86
N MET A 173 -56.00 11.65 15.23
CA MET A 173 -56.06 10.92 13.96
C MET A 173 -55.59 11.72 12.74
N HIS A 174 -55.21 10.96 11.71
CA HIS A 174 -55.43 10.99 10.25
C HIS A 174 -54.17 11.05 9.44
N SER A 175 -53.90 10.02 8.71
CA SER A 175 -54.27 9.51 7.36
C SER A 175 -53.42 10.02 6.21
N ASN A 176 -52.91 9.03 5.48
CA ASN A 176 -52.67 8.94 4.04
C ASN A 176 -51.60 9.78 3.32
N GLY A 177 -50.81 9.09 2.55
CA GLY A 177 -50.14 9.64 1.39
C GLY A 177 -48.94 8.80 0.92
N SER A 178 -49.22 7.80 0.12
CA SER A 178 -48.23 7.05 -0.69
C SER A 178 -47.64 7.91 -1.79
N SER A 179 -46.33 7.86 -2.01
CA SER A 179 -45.78 7.97 -3.37
C SER A 179 -44.44 7.31 -3.48
N LYS A 180 -44.36 6.38 -4.41
CA LYS A 180 -43.15 5.76 -4.95
C LYS A 180 -42.33 6.78 -5.73
N SER A 181 -41.03 6.74 -5.64
CA SER A 181 -40.18 7.21 -6.71
C SER A 181 -38.96 6.28 -6.85
N GLU A 182 -38.77 5.90 -8.07
CA GLU A 182 -37.85 4.91 -8.63
C GLU A 182 -36.39 5.27 -8.43
N GLY A 183 -35.56 4.22 -8.34
CA GLY A 183 -34.12 4.33 -8.18
C GLY A 183 -33.40 4.69 -9.47
N ASP A 184 -32.37 5.46 -9.33
CA ASP A 184 -31.36 5.69 -10.35
C ASP A 184 -30.24 4.66 -10.27
N PRO A 185 -29.70 4.20 -11.40
CA PRO A 185 -28.69 3.13 -11.43
C PRO A 185 -27.28 3.67 -11.17
N LEU A 186 -26.52 2.87 -10.42
CA LEU A 186 -25.11 3.03 -10.13
C LEU A 186 -24.23 3.07 -11.40
N PRO A 187 -23.15 3.86 -11.41
CA PRO A 187 -22.23 3.90 -12.54
C PRO A 187 -21.36 2.64 -12.62
N LYS A 188 -21.20 2.16 -13.84
CA LYS A 188 -20.44 0.94 -14.21
C LYS A 188 -18.96 1.13 -13.87
N ARG A 189 -18.41 0.19 -13.09
CA ARG A 189 -16.97 0.01 -12.90
C ARG A 189 -16.30 -0.27 -14.25
N PHE A 190 -15.24 0.45 -14.53
CA PHE A 190 -14.32 0.10 -15.60
C PHE A 190 -13.55 -1.17 -15.22
N VAL A 191 -13.80 -2.24 -15.99
CA VAL A 191 -12.95 -3.43 -16.04
C VAL A 191 -12.01 -3.24 -17.23
N LYS A 192 -10.73 -3.16 -16.96
CA LYS A 192 -9.65 -3.62 -17.84
C LYS A 192 -8.49 -4.04 -16.98
#